data_dc02deab43d7bdefa2893b17d42c77d9
#
_entry.id   dc02deab43d7bdefa2893b17d42c77d9
#
_cell.length_a   1.000
_cell.length_b   1.000
_cell.length_c   1.000
_cell.angle_alpha   90.00
_cell.angle_beta   90.00
_cell.angle_gamma   90.00
#
_symmetry.space_group_name_H-M   'P 1'
#
loop_
_entity.id
_entity.type
_entity.pdbx_description
1 polymer ?
#
loop_
_entity_poly.entity_id
_entity_poly.type
_entity_poly.pdbx_seq_one_letter_code
_entity_poly.pdbx_strand_id
1 'polypeptide(L)'
;MDKSGGIARQLAIGQRAILIETPEGNVLWDLITYLDDKTIEFIKSRGPLRAIVISHPHYYTTHLEWARAFSVPIYTSADDASWFNRADTVSPTPSRRLIADTATTIVPGVTAIKAGGHFPGSLVLLWKKHLMIADTFVTVPSGLYHHDRPPGTTSYSFMWSIPNMIPLSPPEIHAMWKAVAPYEWESTHGAFVGMDIRRPDCKRAVLESMKIQVNYEGHAGHAIFSEEC
;
A
#
# COMPACT_ATOMS: atom_id res chain seq x y z
N MET A 1 17.98 -10.97 -38.92
CA MET A 1 17.46 -11.57 -37.66
C MET A 1 18.24 -10.96 -36.52
N ASP A 2 17.78 -9.85 -36.01
CA ASP A 2 18.38 -9.18 -34.85
C ASP A 2 17.84 -9.80 -33.58
N LYS A 3 18.67 -10.52 -32.83
CA LYS A 3 18.39 -11.11 -31.54
C LYS A 3 18.90 -10.20 -30.44
N SER A 4 18.66 -8.90 -30.53
CA SER A 4 18.81 -8.03 -29.38
C SER A 4 17.58 -8.16 -28.49
N GLY A 5 17.58 -9.13 -27.60
CA GLY A 5 16.68 -9.14 -26.45
C GLY A 5 16.97 -7.92 -25.59
N GLY A 6 16.53 -6.76 -26.03
CA GLY A 6 16.64 -5.53 -25.28
C GLY A 6 15.80 -5.67 -24.03
N ILE A 7 16.44 -5.82 -22.88
CA ILE A 7 15.81 -5.54 -21.59
C ILE A 7 15.34 -4.09 -21.69
N ALA A 8 14.03 -3.90 -21.81
CA ALA A 8 13.44 -2.57 -21.73
C ALA A 8 13.90 -1.96 -20.40
N ARG A 9 14.77 -0.96 -20.45
CA ARG A 9 15.18 -0.23 -19.27
C ARG A 9 13.94 0.41 -18.69
N GLN A 10 13.48 -0.08 -17.55
CA GLN A 10 12.43 0.55 -16.80
C GLN A 10 12.97 1.90 -16.32
N LEU A 11 12.40 2.98 -16.82
CA LEU A 11 12.75 4.35 -16.45
C LEU A 11 12.06 4.82 -15.17
N ALA A 12 11.27 3.96 -14.55
CA ALA A 12 10.54 4.22 -13.32
C ALA A 12 10.79 3.09 -12.31
N ILE A 13 10.50 3.37 -11.04
CA ILE A 13 10.48 2.37 -9.99
C ILE A 13 9.44 1.32 -10.39
N GLY A 14 9.87 0.05 -10.50
CA GLY A 14 8.97 -1.05 -10.77
C GLY A 14 7.98 -1.21 -9.62
N GLN A 15 6.69 -1.12 -9.93
CA GLN A 15 5.60 -1.29 -8.98
C GLN A 15 4.68 -2.40 -9.49
N ARG A 16 3.84 -2.94 -8.61
CA ARG A 16 2.80 -3.88 -8.99
C ARG A 16 1.42 -3.34 -8.63
N ALA A 17 0.42 -3.82 -9.35
CA ALA A 17 -0.98 -3.76 -8.93
C ALA A 17 -1.40 -5.12 -8.37
N ILE A 18 -2.32 -5.14 -7.41
CA ILE A 18 -2.87 -6.37 -6.82
C ILE A 18 -4.37 -6.43 -7.10
N LEU A 19 -4.82 -7.42 -7.86
CA LEU A 19 -6.23 -7.67 -8.09
C LEU A 19 -6.78 -8.55 -6.96
N ILE A 20 -7.74 -8.02 -6.22
CA ILE A 20 -8.43 -8.71 -5.14
C ILE A 20 -9.77 -9.20 -5.68
N GLU A 21 -9.93 -10.51 -5.78
CA GLU A 21 -11.16 -11.14 -6.26
C GLU A 21 -12.11 -11.40 -5.09
N THR A 22 -13.30 -10.80 -5.15
CA THR A 22 -14.33 -10.97 -4.13
C THR A 22 -15.66 -11.38 -4.75
N PRO A 23 -16.56 -12.03 -3.98
CA PRO A 23 -17.91 -12.35 -4.46
C PRO A 23 -18.70 -11.11 -4.90
N GLU A 24 -18.42 -9.96 -4.32
CA GLU A 24 -19.12 -8.70 -4.58
C GLU A 24 -18.56 -7.94 -5.79
N GLY A 25 -17.52 -8.51 -6.42
CA GLY A 25 -16.74 -7.93 -7.51
C GLY A 25 -15.34 -7.50 -7.05
N ASN A 26 -14.47 -7.33 -8.02
CA ASN A 26 -13.04 -7.19 -7.79
C ASN A 26 -12.64 -5.77 -7.39
N VAL A 27 -11.58 -5.66 -6.60
CA VAL A 27 -10.93 -4.39 -6.26
C VAL A 27 -9.48 -4.44 -6.72
N LEU A 28 -9.03 -3.40 -7.41
CA LEU A 28 -7.63 -3.23 -7.78
C LEU A 28 -6.94 -2.34 -6.74
N TRP A 29 -5.89 -2.85 -6.13
CA TRP A 29 -5.02 -2.11 -5.24
C TRP A 29 -3.80 -1.63 -6.00
N ASP A 30 -3.62 -0.32 -6.02
CA ASP A 30 -2.64 0.40 -6.83
C ASP A 30 -2.77 0.06 -8.33
N LEU A 31 -1.92 0.63 -9.13
CA LEU A 31 -1.91 0.38 -10.56
C LEU A 31 -0.49 0.56 -11.12
N ILE A 32 -0.28 -0.02 -12.29
CA ILE A 32 0.92 0.22 -13.09
C ILE A 32 0.65 1.36 -14.07
N THR A 33 1.68 2.08 -14.46
CA THR A 33 1.54 3.25 -15.35
C THR A 33 1.01 2.86 -16.73
N TYR A 34 1.47 1.72 -17.26
CA TYR A 34 1.09 1.25 -18.58
C TYR A 34 -0.20 0.42 -18.53
N LEU A 35 -1.15 0.75 -19.40
CA LEU A 35 -2.40 0.01 -19.57
C LEU A 35 -2.57 -0.33 -21.06
N ASP A 36 -2.67 -1.61 -21.37
CA ASP A 36 -2.93 -2.12 -22.70
C ASP A 36 -4.22 -2.97 -22.75
N ASP A 37 -4.66 -3.29 -23.98
CA ASP A 37 -5.87 -4.06 -24.18
C ASP A 37 -5.79 -5.46 -23.54
N LYS A 38 -4.61 -6.10 -23.55
CA LYS A 38 -4.43 -7.42 -22.94
C LYS A 38 -4.61 -7.38 -21.42
N THR A 39 -4.10 -6.33 -20.77
CA THR A 39 -4.31 -6.12 -19.33
C THR A 39 -5.78 -5.86 -19.02
N ILE A 40 -6.45 -5.06 -19.85
CA ILE A 40 -7.90 -4.80 -19.71
C ILE A 40 -8.70 -6.10 -19.87
N GLU A 41 -8.43 -6.86 -20.90
CA GLU A 41 -9.09 -8.16 -21.16
C GLU A 41 -8.85 -9.16 -20.03
N PHE A 42 -7.60 -9.25 -19.56
CA PHE A 42 -7.24 -10.12 -18.44
C PHE A 42 -8.04 -9.76 -17.18
N ILE A 43 -8.06 -8.50 -16.76
CA ILE A 43 -8.79 -8.07 -15.57
C ILE A 43 -10.30 -8.31 -15.74
N LYS A 44 -10.87 -7.99 -16.91
CA LYS A 44 -12.27 -8.25 -17.21
C LYS A 44 -12.62 -9.74 -17.18
N SER A 45 -11.71 -10.61 -17.62
CA SER A 45 -11.90 -12.07 -17.59
C SER A 45 -11.97 -12.64 -16.16
N ARG A 46 -11.43 -11.91 -15.17
CA ARG A 46 -11.45 -12.30 -13.74
C ARG A 46 -12.74 -11.91 -13.02
N GLY A 47 -13.64 -11.21 -13.70
CA GLY A 47 -14.89 -10.73 -13.13
C GLY A 47 -15.01 -9.20 -13.13
N PRO A 48 -16.16 -8.67 -12.68
CA PRO A 48 -16.39 -7.23 -12.71
C PRO A 48 -15.49 -6.50 -11.72
N LEU A 49 -14.71 -5.53 -12.22
CA LEU A 49 -14.00 -4.58 -11.35
C LEU A 49 -15.04 -3.61 -10.74
N ARG A 50 -14.94 -3.33 -9.46
CA ARG A 50 -15.84 -2.42 -8.72
C ARG A 50 -15.18 -1.11 -8.33
N ALA A 51 -13.88 -1.16 -8.05
CA ALA A 51 -13.13 -0.01 -7.59
C ALA A 51 -11.63 -0.19 -7.85
N ILE A 52 -10.93 0.94 -7.91
CA ILE A 52 -9.49 1.02 -7.80
C ILE A 52 -9.20 1.80 -6.52
N VAL A 53 -8.29 1.32 -5.68
CA VAL A 53 -7.83 2.02 -4.48
C VAL A 53 -6.35 2.29 -4.63
N ILE A 54 -5.94 3.54 -4.48
CA ILE A 54 -4.54 3.95 -4.63
C ILE A 54 -3.97 4.31 -3.26
N SER A 55 -2.86 3.69 -2.93
CA SER A 55 -2.20 3.82 -1.64
C SER A 55 -1.75 5.25 -1.31
N HIS A 56 -1.10 5.92 -2.26
CA HIS A 56 -0.51 7.25 -2.07
C HIS A 56 -0.13 7.91 -3.42
N PRO A 57 0.29 9.19 -3.45
CA PRO A 57 0.52 9.96 -4.66
C PRO A 57 1.49 9.37 -5.69
N HIS A 58 2.50 8.60 -5.30
CA HIS A 58 3.44 7.99 -6.25
C HIS A 58 2.74 7.08 -7.27
N TYR A 59 1.58 6.51 -6.90
CA TYR A 59 0.79 5.63 -7.75
C TYR A 59 -0.36 6.33 -8.50
N TYR A 60 -0.48 7.66 -8.42
CA TYR A 60 -1.53 8.38 -9.15
C TYR A 60 -1.39 8.27 -10.66
N THR A 61 -0.21 8.28 -11.19
CA THR A 61 0.18 8.05 -12.60
C THR A 61 -0.96 8.24 -13.64
N THR A 62 -1.42 7.16 -14.25
CA THR A 62 -2.48 7.12 -15.29
C THR A 62 -3.85 6.69 -14.75
N HIS A 63 -4.11 6.97 -13.48
CA HIS A 63 -5.33 6.46 -12.80
C HIS A 63 -6.65 6.83 -13.50
N LEU A 64 -6.73 8.01 -14.14
CA LEU A 64 -7.94 8.44 -14.85
C LEU A 64 -8.18 7.62 -16.13
N GLU A 65 -7.13 7.19 -16.80
CA GLU A 65 -7.20 6.27 -17.93
C GLU A 65 -7.74 4.90 -17.49
N TRP A 66 -7.25 4.39 -16.38
CA TRP A 66 -7.75 3.16 -15.76
C TRP A 66 -9.23 3.28 -15.38
N ALA A 67 -9.62 4.39 -14.72
CA ALA A 67 -11.02 4.64 -14.38
C ALA A 67 -11.94 4.59 -15.59
N ARG A 68 -11.52 5.21 -16.71
CA ARG A 68 -12.29 5.22 -17.95
C ARG A 68 -12.39 3.83 -18.57
N ALA A 69 -11.27 3.09 -18.66
CA ALA A 69 -11.22 1.76 -19.28
C ALA A 69 -12.13 0.74 -18.60
N PHE A 70 -12.29 0.87 -17.30
CA PHE A 70 -13.14 -0.04 -16.50
C PHE A 70 -14.46 0.58 -16.04
N SER A 71 -14.68 1.88 -16.25
CA SER A 71 -15.87 2.62 -15.80
C SER A 71 -16.11 2.48 -14.30
N VAL A 72 -15.06 2.62 -13.49
CA VAL A 72 -15.11 2.42 -12.03
C VAL A 72 -14.55 3.63 -11.26
N PRO A 73 -15.01 3.84 -10.02
CA PRO A 73 -14.44 4.87 -9.16
C PRO A 73 -13.02 4.52 -8.72
N ILE A 74 -12.25 5.58 -8.45
CA ILE A 74 -10.91 5.50 -7.85
C ILE A 74 -10.98 6.12 -6.46
N TYR A 75 -10.58 5.36 -5.47
CA TYR A 75 -10.47 5.81 -4.09
C TYR A 75 -9.04 6.26 -3.79
N THR A 76 -8.89 7.48 -3.28
CA THR A 76 -7.63 8.08 -2.84
C THR A 76 -7.87 8.84 -1.54
N SER A 77 -6.83 9.10 -0.76
CA SER A 77 -6.99 9.92 0.43
C SER A 77 -7.28 11.39 0.09
N ALA A 78 -8.16 12.00 0.87
CA ALA A 78 -8.43 13.43 0.80
C ALA A 78 -7.20 14.26 1.23
N ASP A 79 -6.41 13.75 2.16
CA ASP A 79 -5.24 14.45 2.72
C ASP A 79 -4.13 14.62 1.67
N ASP A 80 -4.12 13.78 0.63
CA ASP A 80 -3.15 13.82 -0.45
C ASP A 80 -3.69 14.48 -1.75
N ALA A 81 -4.86 15.14 -1.68
CA ALA A 81 -5.51 15.72 -2.86
C ALA A 81 -4.67 16.83 -3.54
N SER A 82 -3.80 17.52 -2.80
CA SER A 82 -2.90 18.54 -3.34
C SER A 82 -1.87 18.00 -4.34
N TRP A 83 -1.65 16.68 -4.35
CA TRP A 83 -0.73 16.00 -5.27
C TRP A 83 -1.37 15.63 -6.63
N PHE A 84 -2.65 15.91 -6.83
CA PHE A 84 -3.26 15.67 -8.13
C PHE A 84 -2.70 16.65 -9.18
N ASN A 85 -2.07 16.08 -10.19
CA ASN A 85 -1.52 16.83 -11.32
C ASN A 85 -2.42 16.79 -12.57
N ARG A 86 -3.58 16.16 -12.49
CA ARG A 86 -4.56 16.06 -13.57
C ARG A 86 -5.96 16.36 -13.06
N ALA A 87 -6.70 17.18 -13.81
CA ALA A 87 -8.10 17.43 -13.53
C ALA A 87 -8.94 16.18 -13.84
N ASP A 88 -9.85 15.84 -12.93
CA ASP A 88 -10.87 14.80 -13.16
C ASP A 88 -12.10 15.47 -13.80
N THR A 89 -12.10 15.51 -15.12
CA THR A 89 -13.13 16.16 -15.94
C THR A 89 -14.17 15.18 -16.49
N VAL A 90 -14.22 13.96 -15.97
CA VAL A 90 -15.18 12.97 -16.42
C VAL A 90 -16.59 13.40 -15.99
N SER A 91 -17.43 13.73 -16.99
CA SER A 91 -18.83 14.10 -16.79
C SER A 91 -19.71 12.84 -16.95
N PRO A 92 -20.82 12.67 -16.18
CA PRO A 92 -21.36 13.62 -15.20
C PRO A 92 -20.78 13.44 -13.77
N THR A 93 -20.02 12.38 -13.50
CA THR A 93 -19.54 12.08 -12.15
C THR A 93 -18.02 11.94 -12.15
N PRO A 94 -17.29 12.69 -11.31
CA PRO A 94 -15.85 12.50 -11.14
C PRO A 94 -15.51 11.06 -10.79
N SER A 95 -14.41 10.56 -11.39
CA SER A 95 -13.94 9.19 -11.13
C SER A 95 -13.36 9.03 -9.72
N ARG A 96 -12.79 10.12 -9.16
CA ARG A 96 -12.20 10.10 -7.82
C ARG A 96 -13.25 10.13 -6.72
N ARG A 97 -13.02 9.32 -5.70
CA ARG A 97 -13.72 9.30 -4.40
C ARG A 97 -12.68 9.55 -3.32
N LEU A 98 -12.80 10.68 -2.62
CA LEU A 98 -11.84 11.08 -1.61
C LEU A 98 -12.23 10.46 -0.25
N ILE A 99 -11.31 9.67 0.31
CA ILE A 99 -11.42 9.09 1.65
C ILE A 99 -10.98 10.15 2.66
N ALA A 100 -11.92 10.66 3.44
CA ALA A 100 -11.67 11.59 4.54
C ALA A 100 -11.56 10.84 5.89
N ASP A 101 -12.32 9.75 6.04
CA ASP A 101 -12.39 8.96 7.26
C ASP A 101 -11.11 8.14 7.49
N THR A 102 -10.92 7.71 8.74
CA THR A 102 -9.80 6.83 9.12
C THR A 102 -9.90 5.45 8.49
N ALA A 103 -11.11 4.97 8.21
CA ALA A 103 -11.36 3.72 7.51
C ALA A 103 -12.62 3.81 6.65
N THR A 104 -12.56 3.23 5.46
CA THR A 104 -13.68 3.22 4.49
C THR A 104 -13.84 1.83 3.89
N THR A 105 -15.04 1.26 3.98
CA THR A 105 -15.37 0.02 3.27
C THR A 105 -15.53 0.31 1.78
N ILE A 106 -14.72 -0.32 0.96
CA ILE A 106 -14.73 -0.18 -0.51
C ILE A 106 -15.79 -1.08 -1.14
N VAL A 107 -15.75 -2.36 -0.80
CA VAL A 107 -16.78 -3.37 -1.02
C VAL A 107 -16.85 -4.24 0.23
N PRO A 108 -17.92 -5.02 0.46
CA PRO A 108 -17.99 -5.92 1.61
C PRO A 108 -16.73 -6.77 1.76
N GLY A 109 -16.10 -6.69 2.94
CA GLY A 109 -14.88 -7.43 3.28
C GLY A 109 -13.56 -6.81 2.78
N VAL A 110 -13.60 -5.64 2.12
CA VAL A 110 -12.40 -4.88 1.70
C VAL A 110 -12.46 -3.48 2.30
N THR A 111 -11.51 -3.14 3.15
CA THR A 111 -11.46 -1.87 3.88
C THR A 111 -10.15 -1.13 3.58
N ALA A 112 -10.25 0.10 3.13
CA ALA A 112 -9.12 1.03 3.07
C ALA A 112 -8.97 1.71 4.43
N ILE A 113 -7.76 1.73 4.97
CA ILE A 113 -7.40 2.31 6.27
C ILE A 113 -6.38 3.40 6.04
N LYS A 114 -6.64 4.61 6.50
CA LYS A 114 -5.71 5.73 6.42
C LYS A 114 -4.69 5.63 7.55
N ALA A 115 -3.50 5.18 7.21
CA ALA A 115 -2.41 4.98 8.15
C ALA A 115 -1.51 6.22 8.26
N GLY A 116 -1.44 7.05 7.21
CA GLY A 116 -0.48 8.16 7.16
C GLY A 116 0.95 7.68 6.97
N GLY A 117 1.90 8.47 7.44
CA GLY A 117 3.34 8.16 7.40
C GLY A 117 4.00 8.65 6.11
N HIS A 118 4.28 7.77 5.16
CA HIS A 118 5.01 8.08 3.92
C HIS A 118 4.44 9.30 3.16
N PHE A 119 3.11 9.41 3.09
CA PHE A 119 2.36 10.63 2.82
C PHE A 119 1.34 10.84 3.93
N PRO A 120 0.85 12.07 4.14
CA PRO A 120 -0.18 12.33 5.16
C PRO A 120 -1.41 11.46 5.04
N GLY A 121 -1.81 11.15 3.81
CA GLY A 121 -2.98 10.35 3.48
C GLY A 121 -2.67 8.90 3.07
N SER A 122 -1.46 8.39 3.30
CA SER A 122 -1.11 7.02 2.89
C SER A 122 -2.12 6.00 3.40
N LEU A 123 -2.63 5.18 2.48
CA LEU A 123 -3.59 4.13 2.75
C LEU A 123 -2.90 2.76 2.85
N VAL A 124 -3.48 1.87 3.62
CA VAL A 124 -3.32 0.42 3.51
C VAL A 124 -4.68 -0.21 3.23
N LEU A 125 -4.71 -1.38 2.59
CA LEU A 125 -5.97 -2.05 2.25
C LEU A 125 -6.03 -3.41 2.92
N LEU A 126 -7.07 -3.63 3.70
CA LEU A 126 -7.32 -4.89 4.37
C LEU A 126 -8.36 -5.71 3.60
N TRP A 127 -8.04 -6.95 3.31
CA TRP A 127 -8.95 -7.97 2.80
C TRP A 127 -8.73 -9.29 3.53
N LYS A 128 -9.73 -9.75 4.24
CA LYS A 128 -9.59 -10.93 5.14
C LYS A 128 -8.42 -10.72 6.11
N LYS A 129 -7.39 -11.58 6.01
CA LYS A 129 -6.15 -11.49 6.80
C LYS A 129 -4.94 -11.00 5.99
N HIS A 130 -5.18 -10.33 4.86
CA HIS A 130 -4.18 -9.78 3.96
C HIS A 130 -4.18 -8.25 4.06
N LEU A 131 -3.04 -7.67 4.42
CA LEU A 131 -2.84 -6.23 4.45
C LEU A 131 -1.92 -5.81 3.29
N MET A 132 -2.46 -5.10 2.31
CA MET A 132 -1.69 -4.46 1.26
C MET A 132 -1.13 -3.16 1.79
N ILE A 133 0.19 -3.02 1.81
CA ILE A 133 0.89 -1.97 2.57
C ILE A 133 1.61 -0.94 1.69
N ALA A 134 1.82 -1.23 0.40
CA ALA A 134 2.59 -0.38 -0.51
C ALA A 134 3.90 0.13 0.13
N ASP A 135 4.11 1.45 0.15
CA ASP A 135 5.28 2.10 0.75
C ASP A 135 5.02 2.60 2.18
N THR A 136 3.80 2.40 2.71
CA THR A 136 3.43 2.77 4.08
C THR A 136 4.29 2.01 5.10
N PHE A 137 4.45 0.70 4.91
CA PHE A 137 5.42 -0.13 5.63
C PHE A 137 6.35 -0.77 4.60
N VAL A 138 7.63 -0.56 4.70
CA VAL A 138 8.58 -1.12 3.74
C VAL A 138 9.12 -2.44 4.26
N THR A 139 8.78 -3.54 3.59
CA THR A 139 9.39 -4.85 3.89
C THR A 139 10.90 -4.78 3.64
N VAL A 140 11.70 -5.10 4.65
CA VAL A 140 13.16 -5.16 4.51
C VAL A 140 13.63 -6.59 4.25
N PRO A 141 14.83 -6.80 3.64
CA PRO A 141 15.30 -8.15 3.31
C PRO A 141 15.28 -9.12 4.48
N SER A 142 15.64 -8.69 5.69
CA SER A 142 15.57 -9.51 6.90
C SER A 142 14.15 -9.93 7.29
N GLY A 143 13.12 -9.24 6.85
CA GLY A 143 11.72 -9.61 7.05
C GLY A 143 11.30 -10.86 6.28
N LEU A 144 12.03 -11.21 5.20
CA LEU A 144 11.77 -12.39 4.37
C LEU A 144 12.33 -13.68 4.98
N TYR A 145 13.17 -13.59 6.01
CA TYR A 145 13.74 -14.73 6.73
C TYR A 145 12.93 -15.01 8.00
N HIS A 146 12.62 -16.27 8.27
CA HIS A 146 11.73 -16.67 9.36
C HIS A 146 12.43 -17.48 10.46
N HIS A 147 13.70 -17.87 10.23
CA HIS A 147 14.45 -18.73 11.13
C HIS A 147 15.73 -18.04 11.62
N ASP A 148 16.13 -18.37 12.85
CA ASP A 148 17.42 -17.96 13.46
C ASP A 148 17.73 -16.45 13.37
N ARG A 149 16.69 -15.61 13.56
CA ARG A 149 16.85 -14.16 13.49
C ARG A 149 17.44 -13.65 14.80
N PRO A 150 18.55 -12.90 14.76
CA PRO A 150 19.09 -12.27 15.95
C PRO A 150 18.07 -11.32 16.59
N PRO A 151 18.08 -11.17 17.93
CA PRO A 151 17.28 -10.14 18.60
C PRO A 151 17.54 -8.75 18.02
N GLY A 152 16.50 -7.93 17.90
CA GLY A 152 16.60 -6.59 17.32
C GLY A 152 16.60 -6.55 15.78
N THR A 153 16.35 -7.67 15.10
CA THR A 153 16.20 -7.70 13.65
C THR A 153 14.82 -7.21 13.24
N THR A 154 14.76 -6.16 12.41
CA THR A 154 13.50 -5.61 11.89
C THR A 154 12.94 -6.47 10.75
N SER A 155 11.62 -6.45 10.58
CA SER A 155 10.94 -6.98 9.38
C SER A 155 10.51 -5.87 8.43
N TYR A 156 10.34 -4.67 8.97
CA TYR A 156 9.86 -3.48 8.24
C TYR A 156 10.68 -2.26 8.63
N SER A 157 10.70 -1.28 7.72
CA SER A 157 11.13 0.09 7.99
C SER A 157 10.01 1.07 7.67
N PHE A 158 10.04 2.23 8.31
CA PHE A 158 9.02 3.26 8.23
C PHE A 158 9.68 4.57 7.81
N MET A 159 9.49 4.94 6.53
CA MET A 159 10.30 5.95 5.88
C MET A 159 9.44 7.08 5.32
N TRP A 160 9.82 8.32 5.62
CA TRP A 160 9.30 9.48 4.90
C TRP A 160 9.85 9.53 3.48
N SER A 161 11.14 9.26 3.29
CA SER A 161 11.78 9.18 1.97
C SER A 161 12.66 7.94 1.87
N ILE A 162 12.20 6.95 1.11
CA ILE A 162 12.93 5.71 0.89
C ILE A 162 14.26 5.95 0.16
N PRO A 163 14.29 6.71 -0.98
CA PRO A 163 15.55 6.92 -1.72
C PRO A 163 16.60 7.70 -0.93
N ASN A 164 16.16 8.57 -0.03
CA ASN A 164 17.06 9.41 0.78
C ASN A 164 17.33 8.84 2.17
N MET A 165 16.78 7.66 2.48
CA MET A 165 16.94 6.99 3.78
C MET A 165 16.49 7.86 4.96
N ILE A 166 15.47 8.70 4.78
CA ILE A 166 14.93 9.56 5.84
C ILE A 166 13.78 8.82 6.53
N PRO A 167 13.92 8.50 7.84
CA PRO A 167 12.89 7.82 8.59
C PRO A 167 11.69 8.71 8.90
N LEU A 168 10.57 8.10 9.28
CA LEU A 168 9.44 8.78 9.91
C LEU A 168 9.75 9.04 11.38
N SER A 169 9.18 10.10 11.93
CA SER A 169 9.33 10.40 13.35
C SER A 169 8.58 9.41 14.26
N PRO A 170 9.01 9.21 15.52
CA PRO A 170 8.31 8.33 16.46
C PRO A 170 6.81 8.61 16.64
N PRO A 171 6.32 9.87 16.69
CA PRO A 171 4.88 10.14 16.74
C PRO A 171 4.12 9.67 15.50
N GLU A 172 4.71 9.81 14.30
CA GLU A 172 4.10 9.33 13.06
C GLU A 172 4.03 7.80 13.02
N ILE A 173 5.13 7.13 13.39
CA ILE A 173 5.17 5.66 13.49
C ILE A 173 4.11 5.15 14.48
N HIS A 174 3.96 5.81 15.62
CA HIS A 174 2.95 5.42 16.61
C HIS A 174 1.52 5.69 16.13
N ALA A 175 1.29 6.79 15.41
CA ALA A 175 0.00 7.07 14.79
C ALA A 175 -0.37 6.00 13.75
N MET A 176 0.59 5.57 12.93
CA MET A 176 0.41 4.47 11.98
C MET A 176 0.03 3.17 12.68
N TRP A 177 0.69 2.82 13.79
CA TRP A 177 0.31 1.66 14.59
C TRP A 177 -1.14 1.75 15.06
N LYS A 178 -1.52 2.88 15.67
CA LYS A 178 -2.89 3.09 16.17
C LYS A 178 -3.95 2.96 15.08
N ALA A 179 -3.64 3.36 13.86
CA ALA A 179 -4.55 3.23 12.73
C ALA A 179 -4.81 1.77 12.35
N VAL A 180 -3.79 0.90 12.44
CA VAL A 180 -3.90 -0.50 12.02
C VAL A 180 -4.13 -1.48 13.17
N ALA A 181 -3.77 -1.15 14.39
CA ALA A 181 -3.88 -2.02 15.57
C ALA A 181 -5.27 -2.67 15.78
N PRO A 182 -6.40 -1.97 15.51
CA PRO A 182 -7.73 -2.56 15.68
C PRO A 182 -8.05 -3.72 14.74
N TYR A 183 -7.23 -3.95 13.70
CA TYR A 183 -7.50 -4.94 12.66
C TYR A 183 -6.60 -6.15 12.80
N GLU A 184 -7.05 -7.30 12.24
CA GLU A 184 -6.29 -8.55 12.26
C GLU A 184 -5.79 -8.91 10.86
N TRP A 185 -4.50 -9.24 10.77
CA TRP A 185 -3.87 -9.75 9.53
C TRP A 185 -2.74 -10.73 9.84
N GLU A 186 -2.48 -11.62 8.89
CA GLU A 186 -1.44 -12.64 8.96
C GLU A 186 -0.46 -12.55 7.77
N SER A 187 -0.69 -11.57 6.89
CA SER A 187 0.21 -11.31 5.77
C SER A 187 0.21 -9.85 5.36
N THR A 188 1.36 -9.40 4.89
CA THR A 188 1.52 -8.09 4.25
C THR A 188 1.99 -8.26 2.82
N HIS A 189 1.53 -7.34 1.96
CA HIS A 189 1.87 -7.30 0.55
C HIS A 189 2.43 -5.91 0.20
N GLY A 190 3.75 -5.83 0.00
CA GLY A 190 4.44 -4.58 -0.31
C GLY A 190 4.27 -4.11 -1.75
N ALA A 191 4.87 -2.98 -2.09
CA ALA A 191 4.79 -2.37 -3.42
C ALA A 191 5.44 -3.21 -4.53
N PHE A 192 6.39 -4.07 -4.19
CA PHE A 192 7.19 -4.82 -5.16
C PHE A 192 6.97 -6.32 -5.04
N VAL A 193 7.10 -7.01 -6.17
CA VAL A 193 7.07 -8.48 -6.21
C VAL A 193 8.21 -9.03 -5.36
N GLY A 194 7.89 -10.05 -4.54
CA GLY A 194 8.86 -10.66 -3.62
C GLY A 194 8.94 -10.01 -2.24
N MET A 195 8.21 -8.90 -1.99
CA MET A 195 8.17 -8.20 -0.70
C MET A 195 6.93 -8.58 0.13
N ASP A 196 6.52 -9.85 0.03
CA ASP A 196 5.39 -10.38 0.80
C ASP A 196 5.88 -11.11 2.04
N ILE A 197 5.24 -10.84 3.17
CA ILE A 197 5.42 -11.62 4.39
C ILE A 197 4.10 -12.34 4.68
N ARG A 198 4.16 -13.66 4.88
CA ARG A 198 3.00 -14.50 5.16
C ARG A 198 3.31 -15.38 6.37
N ARG A 199 2.87 -14.95 7.54
CA ARG A 199 3.06 -15.69 8.80
C ARG A 199 2.09 -15.20 9.87
N PRO A 200 1.65 -16.06 10.80
CA PRO A 200 0.66 -15.71 11.83
C PRO A 200 1.08 -14.56 12.75
N ASP A 201 2.38 -14.37 12.95
CA ASP A 201 2.93 -13.29 13.78
C ASP A 201 3.26 -12.00 13.02
N CYS A 202 2.73 -11.84 11.81
CA CYS A 202 3.03 -10.71 10.93
C CYS A 202 2.70 -9.36 11.59
N LYS A 203 1.55 -9.26 12.26
CA LYS A 203 1.13 -8.05 13.01
C LYS A 203 2.13 -7.70 14.11
N ARG A 204 2.53 -8.69 14.90
CA ARG A 204 3.55 -8.52 15.94
C ARG A 204 4.88 -8.07 15.35
N ALA A 205 5.31 -8.63 14.21
CA ALA A 205 6.55 -8.24 13.56
C ALA A 205 6.54 -6.78 13.07
N VAL A 206 5.37 -6.24 12.70
CA VAL A 206 5.22 -4.79 12.40
C VAL A 206 5.46 -3.97 13.66
N LEU A 207 4.77 -4.27 14.76
CA LEU A 207 4.93 -3.53 16.02
C LEU A 207 6.36 -3.63 16.57
N GLU A 208 6.96 -4.81 16.55
CA GLU A 208 8.36 -5.00 16.97
C GLU A 208 9.32 -4.15 16.12
N SER A 209 9.12 -4.11 14.80
CA SER A 209 9.93 -3.29 13.91
C SER A 209 9.78 -1.78 14.19
N MET A 210 8.55 -1.34 14.48
CA MET A 210 8.28 0.04 14.91
C MET A 210 9.01 0.38 16.21
N LYS A 211 8.93 -0.49 17.22
CA LYS A 211 9.64 -0.30 18.51
C LYS A 211 11.16 -0.27 18.32
N ILE A 212 11.70 -1.17 17.50
CA ILE A 212 13.14 -1.18 17.19
C ILE A 212 13.56 0.14 16.56
N GLN A 213 12.85 0.60 15.50
CA GLN A 213 13.20 1.85 14.84
C GLN A 213 13.15 3.04 15.82
N VAL A 214 12.06 3.20 16.57
CA VAL A 214 11.90 4.28 17.56
C VAL A 214 12.99 4.26 18.64
N ASN A 215 13.40 3.06 19.08
CA ASN A 215 14.50 2.92 20.03
C ASN A 215 15.83 3.41 19.45
N TYR A 216 16.15 2.99 18.23
CA TYR A 216 17.41 3.38 17.58
C TYR A 216 17.45 4.83 17.10
N GLU A 217 16.30 5.48 16.99
CA GLU A 217 16.20 6.94 16.83
C GLU A 217 16.43 7.71 18.14
N GLY A 218 16.71 7.02 19.27
CA GLY A 218 17.03 7.62 20.55
C GLY A 218 15.82 7.89 21.46
N HIS A 219 14.66 7.31 21.17
CA HIS A 219 13.39 7.56 21.87
C HIS A 219 12.91 6.36 22.70
N ALA A 220 13.80 5.75 23.51
CA ALA A 220 13.51 4.55 24.32
C ALA A 220 12.34 4.72 25.32
N GLY A 221 11.98 5.95 25.70
CA GLY A 221 10.85 6.26 26.58
C GLY A 221 9.53 6.56 25.86
N HIS A 222 9.45 6.34 24.54
CA HIS A 222 8.26 6.69 23.77
C HIS A 222 7.07 5.77 24.09
N ALA A 223 5.84 6.32 24.02
CA ALA A 223 4.60 5.60 24.35
C ALA A 223 4.35 4.33 23.53
N ILE A 224 4.95 4.17 22.34
CA ILE A 224 4.81 2.97 21.51
C ILE A 224 5.31 1.70 22.24
N PHE A 225 6.20 1.82 23.24
CA PHE A 225 6.69 0.65 23.97
C PHE A 225 5.63 0.01 24.86
N SER A 226 4.56 0.74 25.21
CA SER A 226 3.41 0.19 25.95
C SER A 226 2.35 -0.47 25.04
N GLU A 227 2.48 -0.36 23.72
CA GLU A 227 1.54 -1.00 22.80
C GLU A 227 1.76 -2.54 22.76
N GLU A 228 0.67 -3.28 22.58
CA GLU A 228 0.64 -4.74 22.47
C GLU A 228 -0.16 -5.16 21.23
N CYS A 229 -0.07 -6.46 20.85
CA CYS A 229 -0.84 -7.06 19.73
C CYS A 229 -2.01 -7.85 20.26
#